data_9035e0fe9798dc275467ba4e9b0aae7e
#
_entry.id   9035e0fe9798dc275467ba4e9b0aae7e
#
_cell.length_a   1.000
_cell.length_b   1.000
_cell.length_c   1.000
_cell.angle_alpha   90.00
_cell.angle_beta   90.00
_cell.angle_gamma   90.00
#
_symmetry.space_group_name_H-M   'P 1'
#
loop_
_entity.id
_entity.type
_entity.pdbx_description
1 polymer ?
#
loop_
_entity_poly.entity_id
_entity_poly.type
_entity_poly.pdbx_seq_one_letter_code
_entity_poly.pdbx_strand_id
1 'polypeptide(L)'
;DVAKAEIVAYREDIKTTQAIDNDRETLSRWLKALPAQSSIALEATSIYHLDTVELAHGMGHRVYVVDAYRLSHYRESIGQRAKTDPCDARLLARYLSSE
;
A
#
# COMPACT_ATOMS: atom_id res chain seq x y z
N ASP A 1 0.98 -4.45 1.18
CA ASP A 1 0.18 -5.51 1.82
C ASP A 1 -0.21 -5.09 3.23
N VAL A 2 -1.47 -5.29 3.58
CA VAL A 2 -2.03 -4.82 4.84
C VAL A 2 -2.52 -6.01 5.67
N ALA A 3 -2.01 -6.12 6.89
CA ALA A 3 -2.44 -7.15 7.84
C ALA A 3 -2.74 -6.50 9.19
N LYS A 4 -3.26 -7.29 10.13
CA LYS A 4 -3.67 -6.78 11.45
C LYS A 4 -2.51 -6.12 12.20
N ALA A 5 -1.34 -6.77 12.21
CA ALA A 5 -0.21 -6.33 13.02
C ALA A 5 0.82 -5.51 12.24
N GLU A 6 0.83 -5.63 10.91
CA GLU A 6 1.92 -5.12 10.12
C GLU A 6 1.47 -4.75 8.72
N ILE A 7 2.06 -3.70 8.17
CA ILE A 7 1.89 -3.30 6.79
C ILE A 7 3.25 -3.43 6.08
N VAL A 8 3.26 -4.10 4.93
CA VAL A 8 4.44 -4.15 4.07
C VAL A 8 4.25 -3.13 2.96
N ALA A 9 5.13 -2.16 2.90
CA ALA A 9 5.05 -1.05 1.97
C ALA A 9 6.25 -1.04 1.01
N TYR A 10 5.98 -0.74 -0.25
CA TYR A 10 7.02 -0.55 -1.25
C TYR A 10 7.04 0.90 -1.72
N ARG A 11 8.22 1.51 -1.72
CA ARG A 11 8.40 2.87 -2.24
C ARG A 11 9.10 2.81 -3.59
N GLU A 12 8.38 3.23 -4.62
CA GLU A 12 8.91 3.21 -5.99
C GLU A 12 10.06 4.20 -6.19
N ASP A 13 10.02 5.34 -5.50
CA ASP A 13 11.03 6.40 -5.64
C ASP A 13 12.42 5.95 -5.19
N ILE A 14 12.49 5.11 -4.16
CA ILE A 14 13.77 4.60 -3.64
C ILE A 14 13.89 3.08 -3.78
N LYS A 15 12.91 2.43 -4.41
CA LYS A 15 12.86 1.00 -4.70
C LYS A 15 13.17 0.14 -3.47
N THR A 16 12.52 0.49 -2.36
CA THR A 16 12.74 -0.15 -1.08
C THR A 16 11.44 -0.69 -0.51
N THR A 17 11.48 -1.92 0.01
CA THR A 17 10.37 -2.55 0.71
C THR A 17 10.61 -2.43 2.21
N GLN A 18 9.56 -2.11 2.96
CA GLN A 18 9.66 -1.85 4.39
C GLN A 18 8.43 -2.42 5.10
N ALA A 19 8.65 -3.03 6.26
CA ALA A 19 7.58 -3.47 7.15
C ALA A 19 7.33 -2.38 8.19
N ILE A 20 6.06 -2.07 8.43
CA ILE A 20 5.64 -1.00 9.34
C ILE A 20 4.59 -1.57 10.27
N ASP A 21 4.73 -1.33 11.57
CA ASP A 21 3.71 -1.76 12.52
C ASP A 21 2.38 -1.07 12.23
N ASN A 22 1.30 -1.85 12.23
CA ASN A 22 -0.03 -1.33 11.92
C ASN A 22 -0.68 -0.74 13.17
N ASP A 23 -0.14 0.35 13.66
CA ASP A 23 -0.72 1.16 14.72
C ASP A 23 -0.67 2.63 14.33
N ARG A 24 -1.58 3.41 14.89
CA ARG A 24 -1.77 4.81 14.47
C ARG A 24 -0.51 5.67 14.67
N GLU A 25 0.21 5.46 15.74
CA GLU A 25 1.41 6.24 16.02
C GLU A 25 2.53 5.98 15.01
N THR A 26 2.82 4.70 14.76
CA THR A 26 3.86 4.29 13.82
C THR A 26 3.49 4.69 12.39
N LEU A 27 2.24 4.47 12.00
CA LEU A 27 1.73 4.87 10.69
C LEU A 27 1.81 6.38 10.49
N SER A 28 1.42 7.15 11.49
CA SER A 28 1.48 8.61 11.44
C SER A 28 2.91 9.09 11.18
N ARG A 29 3.87 8.54 11.90
CA ARG A 29 5.29 8.89 11.75
C ARG A 29 5.80 8.57 10.35
N TRP A 30 5.49 7.37 9.89
CA TRP A 30 5.91 6.91 8.56
C TRP A 30 5.31 7.77 7.45
N LEU A 31 4.00 8.04 7.54
CA LEU A 31 3.31 8.83 6.52
C LEU A 31 3.80 10.27 6.47
N LYS A 32 4.13 10.85 7.62
CA LYS A 32 4.68 12.21 7.67
C LYS A 32 6.06 12.32 7.02
N ALA A 33 6.82 11.24 7.06
CA ALA A 33 8.15 11.19 6.47
C ALA A 33 8.13 11.04 4.94
N LEU A 34 6.99 10.69 4.36
CA LEU A 34 6.85 10.58 2.91
C LEU A 34 6.82 11.97 2.27
N PRO A 35 7.24 12.08 1.00
CA PRO A 35 7.09 13.32 0.25
C PRO A 35 5.64 13.80 0.29
N ALA A 36 5.45 15.13 0.34
CA ALA A 36 4.11 15.70 0.37
C ALA A 36 3.29 15.29 -0.85
N GLN A 37 2.00 15.03 -0.63
CA GLN A 37 1.06 14.65 -1.69
C GLN A 37 1.50 13.40 -2.44
N SER A 38 2.03 12.43 -1.71
CA SER A 38 2.38 11.12 -2.29
C SER A 38 1.12 10.38 -2.71
N SER A 39 1.23 9.57 -3.75
CA SER A 39 0.16 8.65 -4.17
C SER A 39 0.37 7.30 -3.51
N ILE A 40 -0.65 6.83 -2.82
CA ILE A 40 -0.59 5.60 -2.04
C ILE A 40 -1.69 4.66 -2.52
N ALA A 41 -1.31 3.45 -2.95
CA ALA A 41 -2.28 2.42 -3.30
C ALA A 41 -2.19 1.30 -2.29
N LEU A 42 -3.34 0.80 -1.86
CA LEU A 42 -3.41 -0.31 -0.92
C LEU A 42 -4.62 -1.19 -1.21
N GLU A 43 -4.49 -2.45 -0.83
CA GLU A 43 -5.57 -3.41 -0.97
C GLU A 43 -6.46 -3.38 0.27
N ALA A 44 -7.76 -3.34 0.06
CA ALA A 44 -8.72 -3.42 1.16
C ALA A 44 -8.65 -4.82 1.79
N THR A 45 -8.30 -4.88 3.07
CA THR A 45 -8.18 -6.14 3.81
C THR A 45 -8.93 -6.01 5.12
N SER A 46 -10.18 -6.50 5.14
CA SER A 46 -11.06 -6.36 6.29
C SER A 46 -11.13 -4.89 6.75
N ILE A 47 -10.82 -4.64 8.04
CA ILE A 47 -10.77 -3.28 8.59
C ILE A 47 -9.33 -2.79 8.79
N TYR A 48 -8.35 -3.62 8.46
CA TYR A 48 -6.95 -3.35 8.84
C TYR A 48 -6.29 -2.24 8.03
N HIS A 49 -6.89 -1.84 6.92
CA HIS A 49 -6.41 -0.75 6.08
C HIS A 49 -6.97 0.62 6.51
N LEU A 50 -7.97 0.65 7.37
CA LEU A 50 -8.71 1.89 7.66
C LEU A 50 -7.87 2.98 8.30
N ASP A 51 -7.00 2.64 9.26
CA ASP A 51 -6.13 3.62 9.90
C ASP A 51 -5.18 4.27 8.89
N THR A 52 -4.61 3.47 8.00
CA THR A 52 -3.72 3.99 6.96
C THR A 52 -4.45 4.96 6.04
N VAL A 53 -5.65 4.59 5.60
CA VAL A 53 -6.46 5.45 4.72
C VAL A 53 -6.79 6.77 5.40
N GLU A 54 -7.29 6.71 6.63
CA GLU A 54 -7.69 7.91 7.35
C GLU A 54 -6.51 8.85 7.60
N LEU A 55 -5.39 8.31 8.10
CA LEU A 55 -4.22 9.12 8.39
C LEU A 55 -3.59 9.70 7.14
N ALA A 56 -3.45 8.90 6.09
CA ALA A 56 -2.85 9.36 4.84
C ALA A 56 -3.70 10.43 4.17
N HIS A 57 -5.00 10.24 4.14
CA HIS A 57 -5.93 11.24 3.57
C HIS A 57 -5.87 12.54 4.37
N GLY A 58 -5.84 12.44 5.70
CA GLY A 58 -5.76 13.61 6.57
C GLY A 58 -4.47 14.41 6.41
N MET A 59 -3.41 13.79 5.92
CA MET A 59 -2.12 14.44 5.65
C MET A 59 -1.98 14.97 4.23
N GLY A 60 -3.03 14.85 3.40
CA GLY A 60 -3.03 15.35 2.04
C GLY A 60 -2.46 14.42 0.99
N HIS A 61 -2.19 13.16 1.34
CA HIS A 61 -1.77 12.16 0.36
C HIS A 61 -2.97 11.68 -0.47
N ARG A 62 -2.69 11.27 -1.70
CA ARG A 62 -3.72 10.68 -2.57
C ARG A 62 -3.77 9.18 -2.30
N VAL A 63 -4.93 8.70 -1.85
CA VAL A 63 -5.09 7.31 -1.43
C VAL A 63 -6.02 6.58 -2.39
N TYR A 64 -5.56 5.45 -2.88
CA TYR A 64 -6.31 4.58 -3.79
C TYR A 64 -6.50 3.22 -3.13
N VAL A 65 -7.73 2.89 -2.79
CA VAL A 65 -8.06 1.59 -2.21
C VAL A 65 -8.48 0.66 -3.35
N VAL A 66 -7.73 -0.40 -3.54
CA VAL A 66 -7.92 -1.35 -4.64
C VAL A 66 -8.55 -2.62 -4.09
N ASP A 67 -9.61 -3.10 -4.74
CA ASP A 67 -10.22 -4.35 -4.31
C ASP A 67 -9.37 -5.56 -4.74
N ALA A 68 -9.52 -6.66 -3.99
CA ALA A 68 -8.72 -7.86 -4.23
C ALA A 68 -8.95 -8.45 -5.62
N TYR A 69 -10.17 -8.32 -6.14
CA TYR A 69 -10.53 -8.86 -7.45
C TYR A 69 -9.75 -8.14 -8.57
N ARG A 70 -9.75 -6.81 -8.55
CA ARG A 70 -9.03 -6.03 -9.56
C ARG A 70 -7.53 -6.29 -9.50
N LEU A 71 -6.97 -6.40 -8.31
CA LEU A 71 -5.55 -6.66 -8.14
C LEU A 71 -5.19 -8.05 -8.66
N SER A 72 -6.04 -9.05 -8.43
CA SER A 72 -5.85 -10.41 -8.96
C SER A 72 -5.84 -10.42 -10.48
N HIS A 73 -6.76 -9.72 -11.12
CA HIS A 73 -6.80 -9.60 -12.57
C HIS A 73 -5.55 -8.94 -13.13
N TYR A 74 -5.09 -7.88 -12.49
CA TYR A 74 -3.87 -7.21 -12.91
C TYR A 74 -2.66 -8.15 -12.76
N ARG A 75 -2.59 -8.90 -11.65
CA ARG A 75 -1.52 -9.88 -11.42
C ARG A 75 -1.47 -10.91 -12.53
N GLU A 76 -2.63 -11.44 -12.93
CA GLU A 76 -2.71 -12.40 -14.03
C GLU A 76 -2.25 -11.79 -15.35
N SER A 77 -2.63 -10.56 -15.62
CA SER A 77 -2.30 -9.89 -16.89
C SER A 77 -0.81 -9.68 -17.08
N ILE A 78 -0.03 -9.57 -16.00
CA ILE A 78 1.42 -9.42 -16.08
C ILE A 78 2.18 -10.72 -15.81
N GLY A 79 1.45 -11.84 -15.64
CA GLY A 79 2.06 -13.16 -15.46
C GLY A 79 2.59 -13.44 -14.06
N GLN A 80 2.34 -12.58 -13.11
CA GLN A 80 2.78 -12.79 -11.73
C GLN A 80 1.76 -13.65 -10.99
N ARG A 81 2.21 -14.77 -10.41
CA ARG A 81 1.32 -15.72 -9.74
C ARG A 81 1.60 -15.87 -8.24
N ALA A 82 2.82 -15.64 -7.82
CA ALA A 82 3.18 -15.77 -6.41
C ALA A 82 2.59 -14.62 -5.59
N LYS A 83 1.97 -14.95 -4.47
CA LYS A 83 1.45 -13.96 -3.54
C LYS A 83 2.30 -13.96 -2.28
N THR A 84 3.24 -13.02 -2.20
CA THR A 84 4.03 -12.78 -0.99
C THR A 84 3.91 -11.29 -0.65
N ASP A 85 4.08 -10.94 0.62
CA ASP A 85 3.89 -9.57 1.06
C ASP A 85 4.73 -8.55 0.26
N PRO A 86 6.05 -8.77 0.03
CA PRO A 86 6.81 -7.83 -0.79
C PRO A 86 6.34 -7.79 -2.25
N CYS A 87 5.96 -8.93 -2.81
CA CYS A 87 5.44 -8.99 -4.17
C CYS A 87 4.15 -8.20 -4.31
N ASP A 88 3.25 -8.30 -3.33
CA ASP A 88 1.97 -7.59 -3.37
C ASP A 88 2.16 -6.09 -3.26
N ALA A 89 3.07 -5.62 -2.42
CA ALA A 89 3.35 -4.19 -2.30
C ALA A 89 3.93 -3.62 -3.59
N ARG A 90 4.87 -4.34 -4.22
CA ARG A 90 5.44 -3.93 -5.51
C ARG A 90 4.39 -3.96 -6.62
N LEU A 91 3.49 -4.94 -6.59
CA LEU A 91 2.40 -5.04 -7.55
C LEU A 91 1.46 -3.85 -7.47
N LEU A 92 1.14 -3.41 -6.25
CA LEU A 92 0.31 -2.22 -6.03
C LEU A 92 0.98 -0.97 -6.60
N ALA A 93 2.28 -0.80 -6.37
CA ALA A 93 3.02 0.34 -6.91
C ALA A 93 2.99 0.33 -8.44
N ARG A 94 3.16 -0.84 -9.04
CA ARG A 94 3.10 -1.01 -10.49
C ARG A 94 1.71 -0.74 -11.04
N TYR A 95 0.68 -1.22 -10.34
CA TYR A 95 -0.71 -0.95 -10.70
C TYR A 95 -0.99 0.55 -10.70
N LEU A 96 -0.56 1.24 -9.65
CA LEU A 96 -0.75 2.68 -9.52
C LEU A 96 -0.06 3.44 -10.66
N SER A 97 1.12 3.02 -11.06
CA SER A 97 1.87 3.65 -12.16
C SER A 97 1.20 3.48 -13.51
N SER A 98 0.43 2.41 -13.69
CA SER A 98 -0.24 2.12 -14.97
C SER A 98 -1.62 2.78 -15.09
N GLU A 99 -2.13 3.34 -14.02
CA GLU A 99 -3.40 4.08 -14.00
C GLU A 99 -3.16 5.60 -14.16
#